data_2032661b34a0dd5d42932257cb39c5d1
#
_entry.id   2032661b34a0dd5d42932257cb39c5d1
#
_cell.length_a   1.000
_cell.length_b   1.000
_cell.length_c   1.000
_cell.angle_alpha   90.00
_cell.angle_beta   90.00
_cell.angle_gamma   90.00
#
_symmetry.space_group_name_H-M   'P 1'
#
loop_
_entity.id
_entity.type
_entity.pdbx_description
1 polymer ?
#
loop_
_entity_poly.entity_id
_entity_poly.type
_entity_poly.pdbx_seq_one_letter_code
_entity_poly.pdbx_strand_id
1 'polypeptide(L)'
;SGALISPFKKMKGMEQPIHYWTPSIAPSGMMFYKGNKFPKWKDSFFISALVPGDVRRVEILDNATITEEILFSELNSRIRNIIESPNGEIYLITDKSNAKLIKVTPI
;
A
#
# COMPACT_ATOMS: atom_id res chain seq x y z
N SER A 1 -26.64 3.81 1.47
CA SER A 1 -26.35 3.48 1.77
C SER A 1 -25.97 2.74 2.11
N GLY A 2 -25.78 2.67 2.17
CA GLY A 2 -25.53 2.00 2.48
C GLY A 2 -25.20 1.50 3.08
N ALA A 3 -25.39 1.67 3.11
CA ALA A 3 -25.14 1.20 3.66
C ALA A 3 -25.26 0.53 4.28
N LEU A 4 -25.83 0.67 4.24
CA LEU A 4 -25.69 -0.06 4.82
C LEU A 4 -25.36 -1.19 4.81
N ILE A 5 -25.11 -1.38 3.98
CA ILE A 5 -24.38 -2.54 4.17
C ILE A 5 -23.26 -2.24 5.02
N SER A 6 -23.29 -2.77 6.14
CA SER A 6 -22.21 -2.54 7.05
C SER A 6 -21.04 -3.36 6.62
N PRO A 7 -19.92 -2.76 6.28
CA PRO A 7 -18.69 -3.52 6.03
C PRO A 7 -18.23 -4.24 7.29
N PHE A 8 -18.79 -3.91 8.41
CA PHE A 8 -18.39 -4.50 9.68
C PHE A 8 -19.26 -5.65 10.11
N LYS A 9 -20.29 -5.97 9.31
CA LYS A 9 -21.11 -7.13 9.62
C LYS A 9 -20.25 -8.38 9.48
N LYS A 10 -20.20 -9.17 10.50
CA LYS A 10 -19.42 -10.38 10.46
C LYS A 10 -20.07 -11.45 9.63
N MET A 11 -19.31 -12.09 8.80
CA MET A 11 -19.69 -13.30 8.09
C MET A 11 -18.78 -14.40 8.57
N LYS A 12 -19.25 -15.66 8.45
CA LYS A 12 -18.47 -16.80 8.87
C LYS A 12 -17.13 -16.79 8.12
N GLY A 13 -16.02 -16.82 8.86
CA GLY A 13 -14.70 -16.79 8.28
C GLY A 13 -14.18 -15.43 7.93
N MET A 14 -14.94 -14.36 8.21
CA MET A 14 -14.53 -13.00 7.92
C MET A 14 -14.29 -12.24 9.22
N GLU A 15 -13.16 -11.53 9.25
CA GLU A 15 -12.85 -10.64 10.36
C GLU A 15 -13.31 -9.24 10.04
N GLN A 16 -13.39 -8.40 11.06
CA GLN A 16 -13.61 -6.98 10.85
C GLN A 16 -12.44 -6.39 10.10
N PRO A 17 -12.64 -5.29 9.35
CA PRO A 17 -11.51 -4.62 8.73
C PRO A 17 -10.48 -4.22 9.78
N ILE A 18 -9.19 -4.44 9.47
CA ILE A 18 -8.13 -4.12 10.40
C ILE A 18 -7.59 -2.71 10.19
N HIS A 19 -7.91 -2.10 9.04
CA HIS A 19 -7.45 -0.76 8.74
C HIS A 19 -8.26 -0.19 7.58
N TYR A 20 -8.53 1.10 7.60
CA TYR A 20 -9.16 1.78 6.48
C TYR A 20 -8.76 3.25 6.51
N TRP A 21 -8.94 3.92 5.39
CA TRP A 21 -8.50 5.30 5.24
C TRP A 21 -9.69 6.24 5.11
N THR A 22 -9.63 7.34 5.86
CA THR A 22 -10.63 8.40 5.83
C THR A 22 -9.90 9.73 5.74
N PRO A 23 -9.99 10.46 4.64
CA PRO A 23 -10.71 10.09 3.40
C PRO A 23 -10.02 8.99 2.63
N SER A 24 -10.71 8.44 1.65
CA SER A 24 -10.16 7.36 0.83
C SER A 24 -8.95 7.84 0.05
N ILE A 25 -7.97 6.96 -0.10
CA ILE A 25 -6.75 7.24 -0.87
C ILE A 25 -6.84 6.67 -2.28
N ALA A 26 -8.01 6.17 -2.68
CA ALA A 26 -8.18 5.49 -3.95
C ALA A 26 -7.07 4.44 -4.15
N PRO A 27 -7.09 3.35 -3.39
CA PRO A 27 -6.04 2.34 -3.49
C PRO A 27 -6.03 1.71 -4.87
N SER A 28 -4.83 1.51 -5.42
CA SER A 28 -4.68 0.98 -6.77
C SER A 28 -3.98 -0.36 -6.81
N GLY A 29 -3.13 -0.66 -5.82
CA GLY A 29 -2.43 -1.92 -5.78
C GLY A 29 -1.88 -2.19 -4.39
N MET A 30 -1.47 -3.44 -4.17
CA MET A 30 -0.95 -3.85 -2.87
C MET A 30 0.17 -4.85 -3.08
N MET A 31 1.17 -4.78 -2.21
CA MET A 31 2.31 -5.67 -2.22
C MET A 31 2.69 -5.98 -0.78
N PHE A 32 3.07 -7.23 -0.51
CA PHE A 32 3.65 -7.60 0.77
C PHE A 32 5.13 -7.86 0.54
N TYR A 33 6.00 -7.06 1.16
CA TYR A 33 7.42 -7.11 0.84
C TYR A 33 8.11 -8.20 1.63
N LYS A 34 8.76 -9.13 0.91
CA LYS A 34 9.47 -10.26 1.53
C LYS A 34 10.97 -10.20 1.31
N GLY A 35 11.46 -9.23 0.53
CA GLY A 35 12.86 -9.17 0.15
C GLY A 35 13.77 -8.65 1.25
N ASN A 36 15.04 -8.51 0.92
CA ASN A 36 16.07 -8.11 1.87
C ASN A 36 16.79 -6.82 1.49
N LYS A 37 16.45 -6.22 0.35
CA LYS A 37 17.10 -4.99 -0.08
C LYS A 37 16.73 -3.81 0.81
N PHE A 38 15.55 -3.88 1.42
CA PHE A 38 15.05 -2.84 2.33
C PHE A 38 14.68 -3.51 3.65
N PRO A 39 15.68 -3.78 4.52
CA PRO A 39 15.42 -4.60 5.71
C PRO A 39 14.37 -4.01 6.64
N LYS A 40 14.29 -2.67 6.71
CA LYS A 40 13.32 -2.03 7.59
C LYS A 40 11.90 -2.12 7.05
N TRP A 41 11.74 -2.50 5.80
CA TRP A 41 10.44 -2.60 5.14
C TRP A 41 9.96 -4.05 5.03
N LYS A 42 10.80 -4.99 5.44
CA LYS A 42 10.46 -6.41 5.34
C LYS A 42 9.20 -6.70 6.16
N ASP A 43 8.34 -7.52 5.59
CA ASP A 43 7.08 -7.94 6.20
C ASP A 43 6.10 -6.80 6.42
N SER A 44 6.20 -5.76 5.59
CA SER A 44 5.22 -4.69 5.55
C SER A 44 4.33 -4.82 4.33
N PHE A 45 3.10 -4.34 4.45
CA PHE A 45 2.22 -4.16 3.31
C PHE A 45 2.46 -2.79 2.69
N PHE A 46 2.44 -2.73 1.37
CA PHE A 46 2.56 -1.47 0.63
C PHE A 46 1.32 -1.31 -0.22
N ILE A 47 0.63 -0.21 -0.04
CA ILE A 47 -0.60 0.09 -0.78
C ILE A 47 -0.35 1.33 -1.62
N SER A 48 -0.39 1.18 -2.94
CA SER A 48 -0.26 2.34 -3.83
C SER A 48 -1.58 3.07 -3.91
N ALA A 49 -1.50 4.38 -4.07
CA ALA A 49 -2.67 5.24 -4.02
C ALA A 49 -2.67 6.21 -5.20
N LEU A 50 -3.85 6.36 -5.80
CA LEU A 50 -4.04 7.33 -6.88
C LEU A 50 -4.22 8.73 -6.32
N VAL A 51 -4.81 8.85 -5.15
CA VAL A 51 -5.11 10.12 -4.50
C VAL A 51 -4.62 10.04 -3.06
N PRO A 52 -3.74 10.89 -2.64
CA PRO A 52 -3.14 12.04 -3.34
C PRO A 52 -1.97 11.67 -4.25
N GLY A 53 -1.64 10.41 -4.41
CA GLY A 53 -0.51 9.99 -5.22
C GLY A 53 0.69 9.68 -4.35
N ASP A 54 0.63 8.56 -3.65
CA ASP A 54 1.70 8.12 -2.77
C ASP A 54 1.60 6.61 -2.57
N VAL A 55 2.42 6.11 -1.66
CA VAL A 55 2.36 4.72 -1.22
C VAL A 55 2.26 4.73 0.29
N ARG A 56 1.39 3.88 0.82
CA ARG A 56 1.24 3.70 2.26
C ARG A 56 1.90 2.40 2.67
N ARG A 57 2.90 2.50 3.54
CA ARG A 57 3.49 1.30 4.13
C ARG A 57 2.79 1.02 5.43
N VAL A 58 2.20 -0.16 5.54
CA VAL A 58 1.42 -0.56 6.69
C VAL A 58 2.10 -1.76 7.33
N GLU A 59 2.37 -1.64 8.61
CA GLU A 59 3.00 -2.70 9.38
C GLU A 59 2.04 -3.14 10.47
N ILE A 60 1.83 -4.45 10.58
CA ILE A 60 0.99 -5.03 11.62
C ILE A 60 1.91 -5.62 12.68
N LEU A 61 1.88 -5.02 13.85
CA LEU A 61 2.70 -5.49 14.95
C LEU A 61 2.03 -6.66 15.64
N ASP A 62 2.79 -7.37 16.47
CA ASP A 62 2.35 -8.65 17.01
C ASP A 62 1.08 -8.57 17.88
N ASN A 63 0.74 -7.41 18.39
CA ASN A 63 -0.52 -7.23 19.13
C ASN A 63 -1.62 -6.61 18.28
N ALA A 64 -1.49 -6.73 16.95
CA ALA A 64 -2.44 -6.19 15.98
C ALA A 64 -2.47 -4.67 15.94
N THR A 65 -1.47 -4.00 16.50
CA THR A 65 -1.31 -2.57 16.34
C THR A 65 -0.86 -2.26 14.92
N ILE A 66 -1.50 -1.29 14.30
CA ILE A 66 -1.21 -0.91 12.92
C ILE A 66 -0.39 0.37 12.95
N THR A 67 0.73 0.37 12.22
CA THR A 67 1.48 1.59 11.95
C THR A 67 1.44 1.87 10.47
N GLU A 68 1.48 3.15 10.11
CA GLU A 68 1.38 3.56 8.71
C GLU A 68 2.40 4.65 8.44
N GLU A 69 3.07 4.54 7.30
CA GLU A 69 4.05 5.51 6.84
C GLU A 69 3.72 5.90 5.40
N ILE A 70 3.77 7.19 5.10
CA ILE A 70 3.50 7.69 3.75
C ILE A 70 4.82 7.83 3.02
N LEU A 71 4.91 7.21 1.84
CA LEU A 71 6.13 7.19 1.04
C LEU A 71 5.86 7.73 -0.36
N PHE A 72 6.89 8.30 -0.97
CA PHE A 72 6.91 8.68 -2.38
C PHE A 72 5.91 9.78 -2.74
N SER A 73 5.43 10.53 -1.76
CA SER A 73 4.57 11.68 -2.05
C SER A 73 5.31 12.75 -2.84
N GLU A 74 6.63 12.78 -2.73
CA GLU A 74 7.46 13.76 -3.46
C GLU A 74 7.43 13.53 -4.97
N LEU A 75 7.01 12.36 -5.44
CA LEU A 75 6.87 12.12 -6.89
C LEU A 75 5.73 12.93 -7.49
N ASN A 76 4.78 13.34 -6.65
CA ASN A 76 3.66 14.16 -7.06
C ASN A 76 2.94 13.53 -8.26
N SER A 77 2.71 12.23 -8.19
CA SER A 77 2.08 11.47 -9.27
C SER A 77 1.16 10.42 -8.67
N ARG A 78 0.07 10.16 -9.38
CA ARG A 78 -0.79 9.04 -9.03
C ARG A 78 0.03 7.76 -9.22
N ILE A 79 -0.03 6.88 -8.25
CA ILE A 79 0.72 5.63 -8.30
C ILE A 79 -0.26 4.51 -8.63
N ARG A 80 -0.04 3.85 -9.76
CA ARG A 80 -0.94 2.79 -10.23
C ARG A 80 -0.67 1.48 -9.53
N ASN A 81 0.61 1.16 -9.26
CA ASN A 81 0.93 -0.13 -8.67
C ASN A 81 2.33 -0.10 -8.08
N ILE A 82 2.60 -1.04 -7.21
CA ILE A 82 3.90 -1.26 -6.60
C ILE A 82 4.14 -2.77 -6.58
N ILE A 83 5.33 -3.19 -6.97
CA ILE A 83 5.64 -4.61 -7.02
C ILE A 83 7.04 -4.87 -6.48
N GLU A 84 7.27 -6.12 -6.09
CA GLU A 84 8.58 -6.61 -5.70
C GLU A 84 9.09 -7.53 -6.81
N SER A 85 10.34 -7.31 -7.24
CA SER A 85 10.97 -8.20 -8.21
C SER A 85 11.50 -9.45 -7.51
N PRO A 86 11.83 -10.51 -8.26
CA PRO A 86 12.40 -11.71 -7.64
C PRO A 86 13.65 -11.45 -6.80
N ASN A 87 14.38 -10.38 -7.09
CA ASN A 87 15.59 -10.03 -6.35
C ASN A 87 15.32 -9.18 -5.12
N GLY A 88 14.05 -8.92 -4.78
CA GLY A 88 13.72 -8.08 -3.64
C GLY A 88 13.82 -6.61 -3.91
N GLU A 89 13.86 -6.20 -5.16
CA GLU A 89 13.81 -4.79 -5.56
C GLU A 89 12.37 -4.33 -5.65
N ILE A 90 12.15 -3.04 -5.48
CA ILE A 90 10.81 -2.47 -5.51
C ILE A 90 10.67 -1.58 -6.74
N TYR A 91 9.57 -1.73 -7.43
CA TYR A 91 9.25 -0.92 -8.61
C TYR A 91 7.88 -0.31 -8.46
N LEU A 92 7.76 0.93 -8.93
CA LEU A 92 6.50 1.67 -8.98
C LEU A 92 6.15 1.94 -10.44
N ILE A 93 4.85 2.00 -10.73
CA ILE A 93 4.41 2.54 -12.01
C ILE A 93 3.43 3.67 -11.74
N THR A 94 3.63 4.80 -12.40
CA THR A 94 2.74 5.95 -12.24
C THR A 94 1.53 5.81 -13.15
N ASP A 95 0.46 6.50 -12.79
CA ASP A 95 -0.81 6.43 -13.53
C ASP A 95 -1.06 7.76 -14.24
N LYS A 96 -0.58 7.88 -15.47
CA LYS A 96 -0.86 9.01 -16.32
C LYS A 96 -0.47 8.66 -17.74
N SER A 97 -0.83 9.53 -18.70
CA SER A 97 -0.60 9.26 -20.11
C SER A 97 0.86 9.01 -20.43
N ASN A 98 1.75 9.59 -19.64
CA ASN A 98 3.19 9.40 -19.79
C ASN A 98 3.69 8.59 -18.59
N ALA A 99 3.22 7.39 -18.47
CA ALA A 99 3.51 6.55 -17.31
C ALA A 99 5.00 6.21 -17.23
N LYS A 100 5.50 6.14 -16.01
CA LYS A 100 6.90 5.83 -15.76
C LYS A 100 7.00 4.60 -14.89
N LEU A 101 7.99 3.77 -15.21
CA LEU A 101 8.38 2.65 -14.36
C LEU A 101 9.59 3.12 -13.56
N ILE A 102 9.48 3.11 -12.26
CA ILE A 102 10.48 3.68 -11.37
C ILE A 102 11.03 2.59 -10.47
N LYS A 103 12.34 2.42 -10.49
CA LYS A 103 13.01 1.50 -9.59
C LYS A 103 13.38 2.24 -8.30
N VAL A 104 13.01 1.68 -7.18
CA VAL A 104 13.36 2.24 -5.87
C VAL A 104 14.65 1.58 -5.40
N THR A 105 15.63 2.39 -5.03
CA THR A 105 16.90 1.88 -4.53
C THR A 105 17.11 2.35 -3.10
N PRO A 106 17.77 1.53 -2.27
CA PRO A 106 18.15 1.97 -0.93
C PRO A 106 19.15 3.12 -1.01
N ILE A 107 19.09 4.01 -0.06
CA ILE A 107 20.02 5.13 0.04
C ILE A 107 21.29 4.68 0.76
#